data_b0604487e52f6c47683760b8527097c4
#
_entry.id   b0604487e52f6c47683760b8527097c4
#
_cell.length_a   1.000
_cell.length_b   1.000
_cell.length_c   1.000
_cell.angle_alpha   90.00
_cell.angle_beta   90.00
_cell.angle_gamma   90.00
#
_symmetry.space_group_name_H-M   'P 1'
#
loop_
_entity.id
_entity.type
_entity.pdbx_description
1 polymer ?
#
loop_
_entity_poly.entity_id
_entity_poly.type
_entity_poly.pdbx_seq_one_letter_code
_entity_poly.pdbx_strand_id
1 'polypeptide(L)'
;MPPHRTHRTRRHPMTLAQRFARFAANLELDTIPAPALDKARACVLNGYGIALGSHPTPFFGVAEHAVLAMDGEREDGATLLGSGRRSTVAGAALANAALFHGRAQEDTCGVAHFGAILLPLLTALVERGEGRIEDFLPALVAGYEVGGALEAAYSPLTTAAGLRASPLYGTVAAAAAAARLWRLPEDRTAAALANAASFAGGILQSFGDGTDEWRYQVGMAGRNGLAAATLAASGSVSAAGAFEGRSGFVRAFVRTECDVDAIAGQLGKDWSILKVTFKPYPVCALNQTPVRASLALREQLGGQADAVRAVRIHLNPTVVGYAGMDKEGPFESVSGTLMSIQFCVATTLLHGAPTIAHMTAFDDAGVLGLIPRIRPLADPALGLLSCRIEADVDGRAEPVVVQMHTDHTEYSYDRAGVSALVRRIGEETGVAPSAYDHIEKFAQALPHADLGDVLAAFGTIQTAR
;
A
#
# COMPACT_ATOMS: atom_id res chain seq x y z
N MET A 1 31.72 -59.28 -7.64
CA MET A 1 30.60 -58.36 -7.52
C MET A 1 31.12 -57.07 -6.91
N PRO A 2 31.07 -55.93 -7.60
CA PRO A 2 31.41 -54.65 -6.99
C PRO A 2 30.25 -54.17 -6.12
N PRO A 3 30.49 -53.42 -5.00
CA PRO A 3 29.45 -52.99 -4.07
C PRO A 3 28.59 -51.91 -4.71
N HIS A 4 27.27 -52.04 -4.58
CA HIS A 4 26.29 -51.05 -4.95
C HIS A 4 26.58 -49.74 -4.17
N ARG A 5 27.00 -48.67 -4.87
CA ARG A 5 27.02 -47.31 -4.36
C ARG A 5 25.59 -46.86 -4.18
N THR A 6 25.11 -46.79 -2.94
CA THR A 6 23.89 -46.08 -2.57
C THR A 6 24.10 -44.61 -2.87
N HIS A 7 23.52 -44.10 -3.93
CA HIS A 7 23.38 -42.67 -4.16
C HIS A 7 22.52 -42.08 -3.03
N ARG A 8 23.16 -41.56 -1.98
CA ARG A 8 22.55 -40.61 -1.08
C ARG A 8 22.21 -39.38 -1.94
N THR A 9 20.96 -39.23 -2.34
CA THR A 9 20.41 -37.99 -2.89
C THR A 9 20.66 -36.89 -1.88
N ARG A 10 21.64 -36.03 -2.11
CA ARG A 10 21.77 -34.76 -1.38
C ARG A 10 20.48 -34.00 -1.63
N ARG A 11 19.62 -33.90 -0.60
CA ARG A 11 18.50 -32.97 -0.64
C ARG A 11 19.10 -31.58 -0.81
N HIS A 12 18.90 -30.97 -1.96
CA HIS A 12 19.23 -29.56 -2.15
C HIS A 12 18.46 -28.74 -1.12
N PRO A 13 19.07 -27.70 -0.53
CA PRO A 13 18.34 -26.82 0.37
C PRO A 13 17.13 -26.23 -0.37
N MET A 14 16.02 -26.03 0.37
CA MET A 14 14.82 -25.43 -0.21
C MET A 14 15.10 -24.01 -0.68
N THR A 15 14.61 -23.69 -1.87
CA THR A 15 14.67 -22.32 -2.44
C THR A 15 13.75 -21.37 -1.71
N LEU A 16 13.95 -20.06 -1.88
CA LEU A 16 13.07 -19.04 -1.27
C LEU A 16 11.62 -19.21 -1.75
N ALA A 17 11.42 -19.45 -3.05
CA ALA A 17 10.10 -19.74 -3.61
C ALA A 17 9.41 -20.93 -2.92
N GLN A 18 10.14 -22.01 -2.67
CA GLN A 18 9.62 -23.19 -1.98
C GLN A 18 9.29 -22.94 -0.50
N ARG A 19 10.09 -22.12 0.20
CA ARG A 19 9.83 -21.77 1.60
C ARG A 19 8.61 -20.86 1.71
N PHE A 20 8.50 -19.84 0.87
CA PHE A 20 7.31 -19.00 0.79
C PHE A 20 6.06 -19.82 0.45
N ALA A 21 6.17 -20.72 -0.52
CA ALA A 21 5.06 -21.59 -0.93
C ALA A 21 4.61 -22.51 0.18
N ARG A 22 5.53 -23.14 0.91
CA ARG A 22 5.19 -23.96 2.07
C ARG A 22 4.45 -23.16 3.13
N PHE A 23 4.90 -21.95 3.42
CA PHE A 23 4.21 -21.08 4.37
C PHE A 23 2.81 -20.72 3.87
N ALA A 24 2.69 -20.19 2.65
CA ALA A 24 1.43 -19.68 2.12
C ALA A 24 0.40 -20.80 1.90
N ALA A 25 0.79 -21.96 1.34
CA ALA A 25 -0.11 -23.06 1.06
C ALA A 25 -0.67 -23.73 2.32
N ASN A 26 0.09 -23.71 3.43
CA ASN A 26 -0.32 -24.31 4.70
C ASN A 26 -0.84 -23.31 5.74
N LEU A 27 -1.03 -22.05 5.36
CA LEU A 27 -1.55 -21.02 6.25
C LEU A 27 -3.06 -21.18 6.41
N GLU A 28 -3.51 -21.74 7.52
CA GLU A 28 -4.92 -21.88 7.86
C GLU A 28 -5.35 -20.84 8.89
N LEU A 29 -6.65 -20.54 8.94
CA LEU A 29 -7.20 -19.47 9.79
C LEU A 29 -6.85 -19.66 11.28
N ASP A 30 -6.87 -20.89 11.76
CA ASP A 30 -6.58 -21.29 13.14
C ASP A 30 -5.08 -21.22 13.48
N THR A 31 -4.21 -21.17 12.46
CA THR A 31 -2.76 -21.03 12.65
C THR A 31 -2.30 -19.56 12.68
N ILE A 32 -3.18 -18.63 12.31
CA ILE A 32 -2.89 -17.20 12.35
C ILE A 32 -3.18 -16.65 13.76
N PRO A 33 -2.24 -15.99 14.44
CA PRO A 33 -2.49 -15.40 15.75
C PRO A 33 -3.63 -14.39 15.75
N ALA A 34 -4.43 -14.36 16.82
CA ALA A 34 -5.56 -13.46 16.94
C ALA A 34 -5.21 -11.97 16.66
N PRO A 35 -4.07 -11.42 17.16
CA PRO A 35 -3.69 -10.06 16.82
C PRO A 35 -3.48 -9.83 15.30
N ALA A 36 -2.91 -10.82 14.59
CA ALA A 36 -2.71 -10.74 13.13
C ALA A 36 -4.05 -10.80 12.37
N LEU A 37 -5.00 -11.62 12.83
CA LEU A 37 -6.37 -11.64 12.28
C LEU A 37 -7.11 -10.32 12.53
N ASP A 38 -6.98 -9.73 13.71
CA ASP A 38 -7.61 -8.43 14.01
C ASP A 38 -6.99 -7.31 13.18
N LYS A 39 -5.67 -7.32 12.99
CA LYS A 39 -5.00 -6.39 12.09
C LYS A 39 -5.43 -6.60 10.63
N ALA A 40 -5.59 -7.84 10.17
CA ALA A 40 -6.09 -8.13 8.83
C ALA A 40 -7.50 -7.56 8.62
N ARG A 41 -8.40 -7.69 9.61
CA ARG A 41 -9.73 -7.05 9.55
C ARG A 41 -9.66 -5.52 9.54
N ALA A 42 -8.69 -4.93 10.27
CA ALA A 42 -8.45 -3.49 10.23
C ALA A 42 -7.95 -3.04 8.84
N CYS A 43 -7.05 -3.81 8.20
CA CYS A 43 -6.62 -3.56 6.82
C CYS A 43 -7.78 -3.65 5.81
N VAL A 44 -8.68 -4.64 5.97
CA VAL A 44 -9.91 -4.77 5.17
C VAL A 44 -10.77 -3.51 5.32
N LEU A 45 -11.07 -3.11 6.55
CA LEU A 45 -11.87 -1.92 6.84
C LEU A 45 -11.23 -0.65 6.28
N ASN A 46 -9.93 -0.46 6.49
CA ASN A 46 -9.19 0.67 5.95
C ASN A 46 -9.26 0.71 4.42
N GLY A 47 -8.92 -0.39 3.76
CA GLY A 47 -8.86 -0.43 2.30
C GLY A 47 -10.20 -0.08 1.64
N TYR A 48 -11.30 -0.70 2.05
CA TYR A 48 -12.62 -0.37 1.51
C TYR A 48 -13.06 1.04 1.89
N GLY A 49 -12.78 1.51 3.12
CA GLY A 49 -13.10 2.86 3.55
C GLY A 49 -12.38 3.93 2.73
N ILE A 50 -11.09 3.71 2.45
CA ILE A 50 -10.31 4.58 1.55
C ILE A 50 -10.86 4.52 0.12
N ALA A 51 -11.21 3.34 -0.37
CA ALA A 51 -11.75 3.17 -1.72
C ALA A 51 -13.09 3.91 -1.89
N LEU A 52 -14.00 3.82 -0.91
CA LEU A 52 -15.24 4.62 -0.90
C LEU A 52 -14.93 6.12 -0.94
N GLY A 53 -14.08 6.60 -0.06
CA GLY A 53 -13.71 8.03 0.00
C GLY A 53 -12.86 8.51 -1.18
N SER A 54 -12.41 7.62 -2.06
CA SER A 54 -11.67 7.97 -3.28
C SER A 54 -12.58 8.21 -4.49
N HIS A 55 -13.90 7.99 -4.35
CA HIS A 55 -14.85 8.11 -5.47
C HIS A 55 -14.84 9.46 -6.20
N PRO A 56 -14.52 10.62 -5.55
CA PRO A 56 -14.47 11.90 -6.24
C PRO A 56 -13.18 12.09 -7.06
N THR A 57 -12.19 11.20 -6.91
CA THR A 57 -10.93 11.33 -7.65
C THR A 57 -11.07 10.81 -9.09
N PRO A 58 -10.30 11.35 -10.06
CA PRO A 58 -10.46 10.99 -11.46
C PRO A 58 -9.88 9.62 -11.83
N PHE A 59 -9.08 9.01 -10.95
CA PHE A 59 -8.19 7.89 -11.30
C PHE A 59 -8.92 6.61 -11.62
N PHE A 60 -10.02 6.34 -10.93
CA PHE A 60 -10.86 5.17 -11.24
C PHE A 60 -11.44 5.26 -12.65
N GLY A 61 -11.95 6.43 -13.07
CA GLY A 61 -12.51 6.61 -14.41
C GLY A 61 -11.50 6.33 -15.52
N VAL A 62 -10.25 6.76 -15.34
CA VAL A 62 -9.15 6.47 -16.28
C VAL A 62 -8.88 4.96 -16.34
N ALA A 63 -8.78 4.30 -15.16
CA ALA A 63 -8.51 2.86 -15.08
C ALA A 63 -9.68 2.04 -15.65
N GLU A 64 -10.92 2.41 -15.36
CA GLU A 64 -12.13 1.78 -15.89
C GLU A 64 -12.17 1.85 -17.42
N HIS A 65 -11.94 3.05 -17.99
CA HIS A 65 -11.94 3.20 -19.44
C HIS A 65 -10.86 2.31 -20.09
N ALA A 66 -9.66 2.29 -19.54
CA ALA A 66 -8.59 1.43 -20.03
C ALA A 66 -8.94 -0.06 -19.95
N VAL A 67 -9.50 -0.50 -18.80
CA VAL A 67 -9.93 -1.90 -18.60
C VAL A 67 -11.02 -2.31 -19.60
N LEU A 68 -12.03 -1.47 -19.78
CA LEU A 68 -13.11 -1.78 -20.72
C LEU A 68 -12.63 -1.81 -22.17
N ALA A 69 -11.63 -1.01 -22.51
CA ALA A 69 -10.99 -1.06 -23.82
C ALA A 69 -10.15 -2.34 -24.03
N MET A 70 -9.45 -2.82 -23.00
CA MET A 70 -8.56 -3.99 -23.09
C MET A 70 -9.30 -5.31 -22.92
N ASP A 71 -10.16 -5.39 -21.91
CA ASP A 71 -10.76 -6.65 -21.43
C ASP A 71 -12.23 -6.78 -21.79
N GLY A 72 -12.88 -5.67 -22.17
CA GLY A 72 -14.31 -5.59 -22.49
C GLY A 72 -15.21 -5.60 -21.26
N GLU A 73 -16.48 -5.25 -21.47
CA GLU A 73 -17.54 -5.42 -20.49
C GLU A 73 -18.07 -6.85 -20.52
N ARG A 74 -18.39 -7.43 -19.35
CA ARG A 74 -18.83 -8.83 -19.24
C ARG A 74 -19.95 -8.95 -18.21
N GLU A 75 -21.10 -9.44 -18.63
CA GLU A 75 -22.24 -9.67 -17.73
C GLU A 75 -21.90 -10.60 -16.56
N ASP A 76 -21.09 -11.64 -16.84
CA ASP A 76 -20.60 -12.59 -15.86
C ASP A 76 -19.27 -12.19 -15.21
N GLY A 77 -18.81 -10.94 -15.37
CA GLY A 77 -17.54 -10.42 -14.85
C GLY A 77 -17.57 -10.11 -13.35
N ALA A 78 -16.46 -9.60 -12.84
CA ALA A 78 -16.35 -8.99 -11.51
C ALA A 78 -16.69 -7.49 -11.57
N THR A 79 -17.24 -6.96 -10.48
CA THR A 79 -17.73 -5.59 -10.41
C THR A 79 -16.61 -4.56 -10.39
N LEU A 80 -16.71 -3.55 -11.26
CA LEU A 80 -15.96 -2.31 -11.20
C LEU A 80 -16.63 -1.42 -10.15
N LEU A 81 -16.08 -1.40 -8.94
CA LEU A 81 -16.74 -0.90 -7.73
C LEU A 81 -17.20 0.57 -7.84
N GLY A 82 -16.47 1.42 -8.56
CA GLY A 82 -16.82 2.82 -8.70
C GLY A 82 -17.99 3.10 -9.67
N SER A 83 -18.38 2.15 -10.53
CA SER A 83 -19.45 2.35 -11.54
C SER A 83 -20.57 1.31 -11.49
N GLY A 84 -20.31 0.14 -10.93
CA GLY A 84 -21.22 -1.01 -10.99
C GLY A 84 -21.14 -1.81 -12.29
N ARG A 85 -20.38 -1.35 -13.30
CA ARG A 85 -20.09 -2.15 -14.51
C ARG A 85 -19.26 -3.37 -14.16
N ARG A 86 -19.13 -4.30 -15.08
CA ARG A 86 -18.45 -5.58 -14.85
C ARG A 86 -17.42 -5.86 -15.93
N SER A 87 -16.30 -6.47 -15.55
CA SER A 87 -15.24 -6.87 -16.48
C SER A 87 -14.57 -8.17 -16.01
N THR A 88 -13.46 -8.56 -16.63
CA THR A 88 -12.69 -9.72 -16.17
C THR A 88 -12.22 -9.51 -14.73
N VAL A 89 -11.91 -10.60 -14.00
CA VAL A 89 -11.27 -10.51 -12.66
C VAL A 89 -9.99 -9.66 -12.72
N ALA A 90 -9.17 -9.87 -13.74
CA ALA A 90 -7.94 -9.12 -13.95
C ALA A 90 -8.20 -7.62 -14.21
N GLY A 91 -9.24 -7.31 -14.96
CA GLY A 91 -9.71 -5.94 -15.21
C GLY A 91 -10.25 -5.29 -13.95
N ALA A 92 -11.13 -5.97 -13.21
CA ALA A 92 -11.67 -5.47 -11.95
C ALA A 92 -10.59 -5.23 -10.89
N ALA A 93 -9.62 -6.15 -10.76
CA ALA A 93 -8.46 -5.96 -9.88
C ALA A 93 -7.66 -4.69 -10.25
N LEU A 94 -7.45 -4.45 -11.55
CA LEU A 94 -6.74 -3.25 -12.04
C LEU A 94 -7.52 -1.96 -11.76
N ALA A 95 -8.79 -1.90 -12.19
CA ALA A 95 -9.58 -0.67 -12.07
C ALA A 95 -9.89 -0.33 -10.61
N ASN A 96 -10.30 -1.32 -9.81
CA ASN A 96 -10.64 -1.10 -8.41
C ASN A 96 -9.41 -0.66 -7.58
N ALA A 97 -8.21 -1.16 -7.90
CA ALA A 97 -6.98 -0.70 -7.23
C ALA A 97 -6.79 0.82 -7.31
N ALA A 98 -7.26 1.47 -8.37
CA ALA A 98 -7.22 2.93 -8.49
C ALA A 98 -8.14 3.65 -7.48
N LEU A 99 -9.23 3.02 -7.00
CA LEU A 99 -10.00 3.52 -5.86
C LEU A 99 -9.23 3.32 -4.55
N PHE A 100 -8.72 2.11 -4.30
CA PHE A 100 -7.98 1.81 -3.08
C PHE A 100 -6.71 2.66 -2.90
N HIS A 101 -6.20 3.22 -3.99
CA HIS A 101 -4.99 4.06 -4.02
C HIS A 101 -5.25 5.54 -4.39
N GLY A 102 -6.51 5.92 -4.62
CA GLY A 102 -6.89 7.23 -5.17
C GLY A 102 -6.53 8.41 -4.26
N ARG A 103 -6.72 8.26 -2.95
CA ARG A 103 -6.46 9.31 -1.94
C ARG A 103 -5.03 9.28 -1.37
N ALA A 104 -4.20 8.28 -1.72
CA ALA A 104 -2.91 8.05 -1.09
C ALA A 104 -2.96 7.83 0.44
N GLN A 105 -4.12 7.45 0.98
CA GLN A 105 -4.36 7.20 2.41
C GLN A 105 -4.46 5.72 2.78
N GLU A 106 -4.26 4.82 1.83
CA GLU A 106 -4.20 3.38 2.07
C GLU A 106 -3.12 3.01 3.09
N ASP A 107 -3.22 1.79 3.60
CA ASP A 107 -2.25 1.23 4.53
C ASP A 107 -0.83 1.12 3.95
N THR A 108 0.16 1.02 4.84
CA THR A 108 1.55 0.76 4.47
C THR A 108 2.13 -0.39 5.28
N CYS A 109 2.86 -1.27 4.61
CA CYS A 109 3.74 -2.26 5.22
C CYS A 109 5.17 -1.88 4.81
N GLY A 110 5.93 -1.27 5.74
CA GLY A 110 7.14 -0.56 5.38
C GLY A 110 6.83 0.63 4.44
N VAL A 111 7.33 0.60 3.20
CA VAL A 111 7.02 1.58 2.16
C VAL A 111 6.13 1.00 1.04
N ALA A 112 5.64 -0.24 1.18
CA ALA A 112 4.75 -0.88 0.23
C ALA A 112 3.27 -0.77 0.65
N HIS A 113 2.36 -0.75 -0.33
CA HIS A 113 0.91 -0.58 -0.17
C HIS A 113 0.18 -1.84 -0.61
N PHE A 114 0.25 -2.91 0.20
CA PHE A 114 -0.28 -4.22 -0.19
C PHE A 114 -1.81 -4.26 -0.19
N GLY A 115 -2.47 -3.55 0.72
CA GLY A 115 -3.95 -3.51 0.77
C GLY A 115 -4.57 -3.04 -0.53
N ALA A 116 -3.98 -2.02 -1.18
CA ALA A 116 -4.45 -1.50 -2.46
C ALA A 116 -4.27 -2.48 -3.65
N ILE A 117 -3.49 -3.54 -3.47
CA ILE A 117 -3.24 -4.60 -4.45
C ILE A 117 -4.10 -5.83 -4.15
N LEU A 118 -4.06 -6.28 -2.89
CA LEU A 118 -4.62 -7.57 -2.49
C LEU A 118 -6.15 -7.51 -2.35
N LEU A 119 -6.68 -6.44 -1.75
CA LEU A 119 -8.12 -6.35 -1.50
C LEU A 119 -8.94 -6.33 -2.80
N PRO A 120 -8.65 -5.47 -3.80
CA PRO A 120 -9.40 -5.50 -5.06
C PRO A 120 -9.27 -6.83 -5.81
N LEU A 121 -8.09 -7.48 -5.75
CA LEU A 121 -7.89 -8.79 -6.36
C LEU A 121 -8.72 -9.88 -5.68
N LEU A 122 -8.62 -10.01 -4.35
CA LEU A 122 -9.34 -11.03 -3.59
C LEU A 122 -10.87 -10.81 -3.67
N THR A 123 -11.34 -9.56 -3.66
CA THR A 123 -12.74 -9.20 -3.86
C THR A 123 -13.26 -9.74 -5.19
N ALA A 124 -12.55 -9.44 -6.28
CA ALA A 124 -12.95 -9.86 -7.62
C ALA A 124 -12.97 -11.39 -7.78
N LEU A 125 -11.99 -12.10 -7.19
CA LEU A 125 -11.92 -13.56 -7.20
C LEU A 125 -13.08 -14.19 -6.43
N VAL A 126 -13.36 -13.71 -5.21
CA VAL A 126 -14.47 -14.22 -4.39
C VAL A 126 -15.83 -13.91 -5.02
N GLU A 127 -16.03 -12.70 -5.57
CA GLU A 127 -17.25 -12.34 -6.29
C GLU A 127 -17.55 -13.29 -7.45
N ARG A 128 -16.50 -13.73 -8.15
CA ARG A 128 -16.63 -14.67 -9.26
C ARG A 128 -16.78 -16.14 -8.86
N GLY A 129 -16.77 -16.43 -7.56
CA GLY A 129 -16.78 -17.80 -7.06
C GLY A 129 -15.47 -18.56 -7.33
N GLU A 130 -14.41 -17.84 -7.68
CA GLU A 130 -13.07 -18.39 -7.90
C GLU A 130 -12.27 -18.56 -6.60
N GLY A 131 -12.90 -18.36 -5.46
CA GLY A 131 -12.36 -18.55 -4.12
C GLY A 131 -13.49 -18.46 -3.09
N ARG A 132 -13.27 -19.10 -1.93
CA ARG A 132 -14.25 -19.09 -0.83
C ARG A 132 -13.99 -17.90 0.08
N ILE A 133 -15.06 -17.33 0.64
CA ILE A 133 -14.93 -16.20 1.60
C ILE A 133 -14.16 -16.59 2.86
N GLU A 134 -14.25 -17.86 3.28
CA GLU A 134 -13.50 -18.39 4.44
C GLU A 134 -11.99 -18.37 4.23
N ASP A 135 -11.52 -18.41 2.99
CA ASP A 135 -10.12 -18.34 2.62
C ASP A 135 -9.61 -16.91 2.42
N PHE A 136 -10.49 -15.90 2.50
CA PHE A 136 -10.14 -14.48 2.24
C PHE A 136 -9.06 -13.97 3.21
N LEU A 137 -9.27 -14.13 4.54
CA LEU A 137 -8.27 -13.68 5.53
C LEU A 137 -6.95 -14.44 5.43
N PRO A 138 -6.91 -15.78 5.35
CA PRO A 138 -5.65 -16.50 5.13
C PRO A 138 -4.92 -16.07 3.86
N ALA A 139 -5.65 -15.83 2.76
CA ALA A 139 -5.06 -15.35 1.50
C ALA A 139 -4.48 -13.93 1.63
N LEU A 140 -5.24 -13.04 2.28
CA LEU A 140 -4.78 -11.68 2.55
C LEU A 140 -3.48 -11.68 3.37
N VAL A 141 -3.47 -12.43 4.47
CA VAL A 141 -2.30 -12.55 5.35
C VAL A 141 -1.12 -13.17 4.61
N ALA A 142 -1.33 -14.25 3.82
CA ALA A 142 -0.25 -14.85 3.02
C ALA A 142 0.40 -13.83 2.08
N GLY A 143 -0.39 -12.96 1.45
CA GLY A 143 0.12 -11.88 0.62
C GLY A 143 0.96 -10.87 1.40
N TYR A 144 0.47 -10.39 2.55
CA TYR A 144 1.23 -9.47 3.41
C TYR A 144 2.53 -10.08 3.92
N GLU A 145 2.52 -11.36 4.32
CA GLU A 145 3.71 -12.01 4.86
C GLU A 145 4.79 -12.23 3.79
N VAL A 146 4.40 -12.73 2.62
CA VAL A 146 5.37 -12.99 1.52
C VAL A 146 5.90 -11.68 0.94
N GLY A 147 5.02 -10.71 0.68
CA GLY A 147 5.42 -9.38 0.19
C GLY A 147 6.22 -8.60 1.22
N GLY A 148 5.78 -8.62 2.48
CA GLY A 148 6.41 -7.93 3.60
C GLY A 148 7.80 -8.48 3.94
N ALA A 149 8.01 -9.79 3.82
CA ALA A 149 9.34 -10.38 4.02
C ALA A 149 10.35 -9.88 2.97
N LEU A 150 9.95 -9.74 1.70
CA LEU A 150 10.79 -9.17 0.64
C LEU A 150 11.00 -7.66 0.83
N GLU A 151 9.95 -6.96 1.21
CA GLU A 151 9.99 -5.52 1.47
C GLU A 151 10.97 -5.20 2.60
N ALA A 152 10.81 -5.84 3.75
CA ALA A 152 11.66 -5.62 4.91
C ALA A 152 13.15 -5.94 4.64
N ALA A 153 13.41 -6.97 3.80
CA ALA A 153 14.77 -7.35 3.44
C ALA A 153 15.42 -6.36 2.47
N TYR A 154 14.67 -5.76 1.54
CA TYR A 154 15.28 -5.17 0.35
C TYR A 154 14.80 -3.77 -0.02
N SER A 155 13.73 -3.23 0.60
CA SER A 155 13.17 -1.95 0.17
C SER A 155 14.14 -0.75 0.23
N PRO A 156 15.06 -0.64 1.20
CA PRO A 156 16.04 0.46 1.17
C PRO A 156 16.92 0.42 -0.07
N LEU A 157 17.37 -0.76 -0.49
CA LEU A 157 18.25 -0.94 -1.66
C LEU A 157 17.51 -0.71 -2.98
N THR A 158 16.29 -1.26 -3.10
CA THR A 158 15.48 -1.09 -4.32
C THR A 158 14.96 0.33 -4.47
N THR A 159 14.59 1.00 -3.37
CA THR A 159 14.22 2.43 -3.37
C THR A 159 15.39 3.30 -3.81
N ALA A 160 16.59 3.06 -3.29
CA ALA A 160 17.80 3.78 -3.71
C ALA A 160 18.14 3.55 -5.20
N ALA A 161 17.73 2.40 -5.76
CA ALA A 161 17.86 2.09 -7.21
C ALA A 161 16.73 2.67 -8.06
N GLY A 162 15.79 3.43 -7.50
CA GLY A 162 14.66 4.04 -8.20
C GLY A 162 13.49 3.08 -8.44
N LEU A 163 13.43 1.93 -7.76
CA LEU A 163 12.35 0.96 -7.88
C LEU A 163 11.30 1.20 -6.78
N ARG A 164 10.02 1.08 -7.14
CA ARG A 164 8.92 1.24 -6.22
C ARG A 164 8.55 -0.08 -5.54
N ALA A 165 8.55 -0.09 -4.21
CA ALA A 165 8.29 -1.28 -3.40
C ALA A 165 6.91 -1.91 -3.68
N SER A 166 5.84 -1.10 -3.77
CA SER A 166 4.46 -1.61 -3.93
C SER A 166 4.29 -2.52 -5.15
N PRO A 167 4.60 -2.12 -6.39
CA PRO A 167 4.43 -3.02 -7.53
C PRO A 167 5.51 -4.11 -7.58
N LEU A 168 6.71 -3.83 -7.09
CA LEU A 168 7.81 -4.80 -7.12
C LEU A 168 7.51 -6.02 -6.24
N TYR A 169 7.24 -5.80 -4.95
CA TYR A 169 6.94 -6.87 -3.99
C TYR A 169 5.47 -7.27 -4.02
N GLY A 170 4.58 -6.34 -4.35
CA GLY A 170 3.14 -6.58 -4.43
C GLY A 170 2.73 -7.54 -5.53
N THR A 171 3.49 -7.65 -6.63
CA THR A 171 3.25 -8.69 -7.64
C THR A 171 3.45 -10.09 -7.05
N VAL A 172 4.49 -10.29 -6.24
CA VAL A 172 4.75 -11.55 -5.55
C VAL A 172 3.71 -11.80 -4.45
N ALA A 173 3.34 -10.76 -3.69
CA ALA A 173 2.27 -10.81 -2.69
C ALA A 173 0.93 -11.22 -3.29
N ALA A 174 0.55 -10.65 -4.44
CA ALA A 174 -0.69 -10.97 -5.14
C ALA A 174 -0.71 -12.42 -5.64
N ALA A 175 0.42 -12.93 -6.14
CA ALA A 175 0.54 -14.34 -6.53
C ALA A 175 0.41 -15.28 -5.32
N ALA A 176 1.01 -14.93 -4.17
CA ALA A 176 0.87 -15.68 -2.92
C ALA A 176 -0.59 -15.70 -2.45
N ALA A 177 -1.27 -14.54 -2.46
CA ALA A 177 -2.65 -14.40 -2.05
C ALA A 177 -3.60 -15.20 -2.96
N ALA A 178 -3.47 -15.08 -4.29
CA ALA A 178 -4.28 -15.84 -5.24
C ALA A 178 -4.05 -17.35 -5.10
N ALA A 179 -2.79 -17.80 -5.00
CA ALA A 179 -2.45 -19.20 -4.82
C ALA A 179 -3.05 -19.76 -3.51
N ARG A 180 -3.01 -18.98 -2.41
CA ARG A 180 -3.61 -19.40 -1.13
C ARG A 180 -5.13 -19.40 -1.20
N LEU A 181 -5.76 -18.41 -1.82
CA LEU A 181 -7.22 -18.37 -2.01
C LEU A 181 -7.72 -19.60 -2.78
N TRP A 182 -7.01 -20.02 -3.80
CA TRP A 182 -7.30 -21.21 -4.60
C TRP A 182 -6.82 -22.52 -3.97
N ARG A 183 -6.17 -22.47 -2.80
CA ARG A 183 -5.60 -23.63 -2.10
C ARG A 183 -4.68 -24.45 -3.01
N LEU A 184 -3.85 -23.77 -3.81
CA LEU A 184 -2.88 -24.45 -4.64
C LEU A 184 -1.87 -25.23 -3.80
N PRO A 185 -1.44 -26.44 -4.25
CA PRO A 185 -0.40 -27.19 -3.54
C PRO A 185 0.95 -26.47 -3.56
N GLU A 186 1.87 -26.85 -2.65
CA GLU A 186 3.16 -26.17 -2.45
C GLU A 186 3.95 -26.00 -3.75
N ASP A 187 4.00 -27.00 -4.61
CA ASP A 187 4.74 -26.97 -5.88
C ASP A 187 4.14 -25.94 -6.87
N ARG A 188 2.80 -25.86 -6.95
CA ARG A 188 2.11 -24.88 -7.79
C ARG A 188 2.23 -23.46 -7.20
N THR A 189 2.17 -23.34 -5.89
CA THR A 189 2.40 -22.06 -5.21
C THR A 189 3.83 -21.57 -5.43
N ALA A 190 4.83 -22.46 -5.35
CA ALA A 190 6.22 -22.09 -5.67
C ALA A 190 6.40 -21.65 -7.14
N ALA A 191 5.71 -22.30 -8.07
CA ALA A 191 5.70 -21.90 -9.47
C ALA A 191 5.03 -20.53 -9.68
N ALA A 192 3.92 -20.25 -8.97
CA ALA A 192 3.25 -18.96 -9.01
C ALA A 192 4.18 -17.82 -8.53
N LEU A 193 4.87 -18.02 -7.43
CA LEU A 193 5.84 -17.06 -6.89
C LEU A 193 7.03 -16.84 -7.83
N ALA A 194 7.54 -17.92 -8.45
CA ALA A 194 8.61 -17.84 -9.43
C ALA A 194 8.20 -17.09 -10.71
N ASN A 195 6.97 -17.29 -11.20
CA ASN A 195 6.41 -16.52 -12.31
C ASN A 195 6.29 -15.04 -11.91
N ALA A 196 5.75 -14.76 -10.71
CA ALA A 196 5.57 -13.39 -10.22
C ALA A 196 6.89 -12.62 -10.10
N ALA A 197 7.96 -13.28 -9.67
CA ALA A 197 9.30 -12.69 -9.65
C ALA A 197 9.77 -12.20 -11.03
N SER A 198 9.32 -12.86 -12.12
CA SER A 198 9.62 -12.47 -13.49
C SER A 198 8.71 -11.38 -14.05
N PHE A 199 7.54 -11.15 -13.43
CA PHE A 199 6.54 -10.17 -13.88
C PHE A 199 6.52 -8.91 -13.02
N ALA A 200 7.36 -8.86 -11.98
CA ALA A 200 7.46 -7.73 -11.06
C ALA A 200 8.18 -6.54 -11.68
N GLY A 201 7.86 -5.35 -11.21
CA GLY A 201 8.50 -4.12 -11.66
C GLY A 201 7.77 -2.88 -11.17
N GLY A 202 8.26 -1.72 -11.56
CA GLY A 202 7.71 -0.40 -11.23
C GLY A 202 8.80 0.55 -10.75
N ILE A 203 8.68 1.81 -11.13
CA ILE A 203 9.70 2.84 -10.88
C ILE A 203 9.12 4.02 -10.08
N LEU A 204 10.01 4.76 -9.42
CA LEU A 204 9.65 5.92 -8.58
C LEU A 204 9.53 7.24 -9.34
N GLN A 205 9.86 7.27 -10.65
CA GLN A 205 9.95 8.51 -11.43
C GLN A 205 8.67 9.35 -11.37
N SER A 206 7.50 8.70 -11.31
CA SER A 206 6.21 9.38 -11.19
C SER A 206 6.10 10.33 -9.98
N PHE A 207 6.78 10.02 -8.89
CA PHE A 207 6.81 10.90 -7.71
C PHE A 207 7.69 12.14 -7.94
N GLY A 208 8.84 11.95 -8.63
CA GLY A 208 9.70 13.07 -9.02
C GLY A 208 9.00 14.02 -10.00
N ASP A 209 8.34 13.47 -11.00
CA ASP A 209 7.66 14.26 -12.04
C ASP A 209 6.27 14.75 -11.60
N GLY A 210 5.66 14.11 -10.59
CA GLY A 210 4.33 14.44 -10.11
C GLY A 210 3.22 13.88 -11.02
N THR A 211 3.41 12.71 -11.60
CA THR A 211 2.47 12.04 -12.52
C THR A 211 1.65 10.95 -11.84
N ASP A 212 0.70 10.33 -12.54
CA ASP A 212 -0.33 9.48 -11.91
C ASP A 212 -0.12 7.98 -12.07
N GLU A 213 0.85 7.52 -12.87
CA GLU A 213 1.03 6.09 -13.17
C GLU A 213 1.29 5.23 -11.93
N TRP A 214 1.81 5.79 -10.84
CA TRP A 214 1.98 5.07 -9.60
C TRP A 214 0.67 4.53 -9.02
N ARG A 215 -0.46 5.18 -9.32
CA ARG A 215 -1.79 4.71 -8.90
C ARG A 215 -2.23 3.46 -9.66
N TYR A 216 -1.75 3.32 -10.90
CA TYR A 216 -2.07 2.15 -11.75
C TYR A 216 -1.07 1.02 -11.57
N GLN A 217 0.15 1.31 -11.13
CA GLN A 217 1.17 0.30 -10.84
C GLN A 217 0.70 -0.76 -9.82
N VAL A 218 -0.09 -0.37 -8.80
CA VAL A 218 -0.66 -1.31 -7.82
C VAL A 218 -1.68 -2.24 -8.46
N GLY A 219 -2.52 -1.73 -9.35
CA GLY A 219 -3.47 -2.54 -10.11
C GLY A 219 -2.77 -3.51 -11.08
N MET A 220 -1.72 -3.04 -11.76
CA MET A 220 -0.88 -3.90 -12.61
C MET A 220 -0.17 -4.98 -11.79
N ALA A 221 0.28 -4.70 -10.58
CA ALA A 221 0.86 -5.70 -9.70
C ALA A 221 -0.15 -6.81 -9.35
N GLY A 222 -1.40 -6.45 -9.03
CA GLY A 222 -2.50 -7.40 -8.81
C GLY A 222 -2.75 -8.27 -10.04
N ARG A 223 -2.87 -7.64 -11.22
CA ARG A 223 -3.07 -8.32 -12.50
C ARG A 223 -1.91 -9.28 -12.85
N ASN A 224 -0.67 -8.85 -12.66
CA ASN A 224 0.52 -9.67 -12.92
C ASN A 224 0.64 -10.83 -11.93
N GLY A 225 0.34 -10.61 -10.64
CA GLY A 225 0.30 -11.66 -9.63
C GLY A 225 -0.78 -12.70 -9.92
N LEU A 226 -1.98 -12.27 -10.33
CA LEU A 226 -3.05 -13.16 -10.80
C LEU A 226 -2.61 -13.99 -12.01
N ALA A 227 -2.00 -13.36 -13.02
CA ALA A 227 -1.50 -14.06 -14.20
C ALA A 227 -0.44 -15.11 -13.82
N ALA A 228 0.47 -14.77 -12.90
CA ALA A 228 1.50 -15.68 -12.40
C ALA A 228 0.88 -16.92 -11.71
N ALA A 229 -0.12 -16.72 -10.86
CA ALA A 229 -0.82 -17.79 -10.18
C ALA A 229 -1.65 -18.66 -11.15
N THR A 230 -2.35 -18.04 -12.12
CA THR A 230 -3.12 -18.75 -13.15
C THR A 230 -2.24 -19.63 -14.03
N LEU A 231 -1.08 -19.12 -14.49
CA LEU A 231 -0.13 -19.91 -15.25
C LEU A 231 0.38 -21.11 -14.45
N ALA A 232 0.68 -20.93 -13.18
CA ALA A 232 1.13 -22.01 -12.32
C ALA A 232 0.02 -23.05 -12.08
N ALA A 233 -1.23 -22.62 -11.85
CA ALA A 233 -2.38 -23.51 -11.74
C ALA A 233 -2.60 -24.32 -13.02
N SER A 234 -2.34 -23.69 -14.19
CA SER A 234 -2.44 -24.31 -15.51
C SER A 234 -1.23 -25.20 -15.86
N GLY A 235 -0.21 -25.29 -15.00
CA GLY A 235 0.89 -26.23 -15.17
C GLY A 235 2.18 -25.66 -15.76
N SER A 236 2.39 -24.33 -15.71
CA SER A 236 3.66 -23.75 -16.14
C SER A 236 4.85 -24.33 -15.35
N VAL A 237 5.95 -24.54 -16.06
CA VAL A 237 7.23 -24.89 -15.43
C VAL A 237 7.99 -23.61 -15.17
N SER A 238 8.37 -23.39 -13.89
CA SER A 238 8.97 -22.15 -13.44
C SER A 238 10.35 -22.39 -12.81
N ALA A 239 11.21 -21.37 -12.84
CA ALA A 239 12.58 -21.48 -12.34
C ALA A 239 12.62 -21.69 -10.82
N ALA A 240 13.20 -22.78 -10.35
CA ALA A 240 13.31 -23.07 -8.91
C ALA A 240 14.08 -21.97 -8.16
N GLY A 241 15.18 -21.45 -8.74
CA GLY A 241 15.98 -20.36 -8.17
C GLY A 241 15.54 -18.97 -8.64
N ALA A 242 14.24 -18.73 -8.85
CA ALA A 242 13.72 -17.45 -9.36
C ALA A 242 14.11 -16.25 -8.49
N PHE A 243 14.31 -16.43 -7.19
CA PHE A 243 14.70 -15.35 -6.27
C PHE A 243 16.22 -15.28 -6.07
N GLU A 244 16.84 -16.39 -5.63
CA GLU A 244 18.24 -16.45 -5.22
C GLU A 244 19.23 -16.78 -6.34
N GLY A 245 18.77 -17.21 -7.50
CA GLY A 245 19.61 -17.58 -8.64
C GLY A 245 20.49 -16.43 -9.14
N ARG A 246 21.60 -16.75 -9.81
CA ARG A 246 22.53 -15.73 -10.34
C ARG A 246 21.90 -14.72 -11.30
N SER A 247 20.74 -15.05 -11.88
CA SER A 247 19.90 -14.19 -12.72
C SER A 247 18.49 -14.06 -12.13
N GLY A 248 18.33 -14.35 -10.84
CA GLY A 248 17.06 -14.26 -10.11
C GLY A 248 16.72 -12.85 -9.69
N PHE A 249 15.53 -12.72 -9.09
CA PHE A 249 14.91 -11.46 -8.64
C PHE A 249 15.86 -10.59 -7.81
N VAL A 250 16.48 -11.19 -6.77
CA VAL A 250 17.35 -10.43 -5.86
C VAL A 250 18.58 -9.90 -6.60
N ARG A 251 19.20 -10.71 -7.44
CA ARG A 251 20.37 -10.25 -8.21
C ARG A 251 19.98 -9.21 -9.26
N ALA A 252 18.82 -9.34 -9.90
CA ALA A 252 18.37 -8.44 -10.96
C ALA A 252 17.94 -7.06 -10.41
N PHE A 253 17.10 -7.03 -9.36
CA PHE A 253 16.51 -5.80 -8.85
C PHE A 253 17.27 -5.20 -7.66
N VAL A 254 17.81 -6.04 -6.77
CA VAL A 254 18.48 -5.59 -5.55
C VAL A 254 20.00 -5.49 -5.70
N ARG A 255 20.57 -6.27 -6.64
CA ARG A 255 22.02 -6.33 -6.95
C ARG A 255 22.87 -6.82 -5.77
N THR A 256 22.30 -7.66 -4.92
CA THR A 256 22.95 -8.30 -3.78
C THR A 256 22.79 -9.82 -3.81
N GLU A 257 23.27 -10.51 -2.81
CA GLU A 257 23.01 -11.92 -2.60
C GLU A 257 21.72 -12.13 -1.80
N CYS A 258 21.06 -13.27 -2.00
CA CYS A 258 19.84 -13.63 -1.31
C CYS A 258 20.15 -14.52 -0.11
N ASP A 259 19.92 -14.04 1.08
CA ASP A 259 19.92 -14.85 2.30
C ASP A 259 18.55 -15.49 2.51
N VAL A 260 18.37 -16.69 1.94
CA VAL A 260 17.10 -17.44 2.01
C VAL A 260 16.71 -17.76 3.45
N ASP A 261 17.68 -18.08 4.31
CA ASP A 261 17.42 -18.45 5.70
C ASP A 261 16.98 -17.23 6.54
N ALA A 262 17.61 -16.08 6.36
CA ALA A 262 17.25 -14.86 7.05
C ALA A 262 15.83 -14.40 6.67
N ILE A 263 15.50 -14.41 5.37
CA ILE A 263 14.19 -13.94 4.88
C ILE A 263 13.07 -14.89 5.30
N ALA A 264 13.19 -16.17 4.95
CA ALA A 264 12.13 -17.14 5.20
C ALA A 264 12.05 -17.58 6.68
N GLY A 265 13.11 -17.38 7.45
CA GLY A 265 13.16 -17.76 8.86
C GLY A 265 12.24 -16.95 9.78
N GLN A 266 11.76 -15.81 9.32
CA GLN A 266 10.84 -14.92 10.05
C GLN A 266 9.36 -15.27 9.82
N LEU A 267 9.01 -15.98 8.74
CA LEU A 267 7.64 -16.34 8.42
C LEU A 267 6.97 -17.11 9.57
N GLY A 268 5.77 -16.65 9.95
CA GLY A 268 5.00 -17.22 11.06
C GLY A 268 5.55 -16.92 12.47
N LYS A 269 6.60 -16.08 12.59
CA LYS A 269 7.20 -15.65 13.85
C LYS A 269 7.13 -14.14 14.03
N ASP A 270 7.60 -13.39 13.05
CA ASP A 270 7.60 -11.93 13.02
C ASP A 270 6.62 -11.48 11.90
N TRP A 271 5.36 -11.38 12.28
CA TRP A 271 4.27 -11.14 11.33
C TRP A 271 4.34 -9.74 10.72
N SER A 272 4.57 -9.68 9.42
CA SER A 272 4.64 -8.44 8.64
C SER A 272 3.36 -7.63 8.73
N ILE A 273 2.20 -8.28 8.75
CA ILE A 273 0.90 -7.61 8.85
C ILE A 273 0.74 -6.83 10.15
N LEU A 274 1.37 -7.24 11.25
CA LEU A 274 1.33 -6.51 12.52
C LEU A 274 2.06 -5.17 12.46
N LYS A 275 2.99 -5.00 11.50
CA LYS A 275 3.76 -3.77 11.28
C LYS A 275 3.04 -2.80 10.33
N VAL A 276 1.86 -3.16 9.83
CA VAL A 276 1.06 -2.30 8.97
C VAL A 276 0.61 -1.05 9.72
N THR A 277 0.78 0.09 9.06
CA THR A 277 0.35 1.41 9.53
C THR A 277 -0.74 1.99 8.64
N PHE A 278 -1.54 2.90 9.20
CA PHE A 278 -2.63 3.57 8.52
C PHE A 278 -2.38 5.07 8.45
N LYS A 279 -2.70 5.68 7.32
CA LYS A 279 -2.44 7.10 7.08
C LYS A 279 -3.64 7.98 7.45
N PRO A 280 -3.53 8.86 8.47
CA PRO A 280 -4.62 9.77 8.85
C PRO A 280 -4.87 10.90 7.83
N TYR A 281 -3.92 11.22 6.95
CA TYR A 281 -4.02 12.32 5.99
C TYR A 281 -3.75 11.86 4.55
N PRO A 282 -4.35 12.53 3.52
CA PRO A 282 -4.15 12.19 2.11
C PRO A 282 -2.81 12.71 1.57
N VAL A 283 -1.72 12.33 2.22
CA VAL A 283 -0.35 12.69 1.87
C VAL A 283 0.56 11.45 1.88
N CYS A 284 1.76 11.57 1.34
CA CYS A 284 2.75 10.52 1.38
C CYS A 284 2.95 9.98 2.82
N ALA A 285 3.24 8.69 2.96
CA ALA A 285 3.51 8.08 4.28
C ALA A 285 4.60 8.83 5.06
N LEU A 286 5.62 9.33 4.36
CA LEU A 286 6.73 10.09 4.94
C LEU A 286 6.34 11.52 5.35
N ASN A 287 5.21 12.05 4.87
CA ASN A 287 4.67 13.36 5.24
C ASN A 287 3.68 13.29 6.43
N GLN A 288 3.31 12.12 6.94
CA GLN A 288 2.34 12.00 8.03
C GLN A 288 2.83 12.69 9.31
N THR A 289 4.10 12.45 9.69
CA THR A 289 4.68 13.08 10.89
C THR A 289 4.96 14.57 10.71
N PRO A 290 5.51 15.06 9.60
CA PRO A 290 5.56 16.50 9.28
C PRO A 290 4.21 17.22 9.41
N VAL A 291 3.13 16.61 8.91
CA VAL A 291 1.77 17.17 9.04
C VAL A 291 1.33 17.21 10.52
N ARG A 292 1.51 16.13 11.27
CA ARG A 292 1.17 16.12 12.72
C ARG A 292 1.95 17.18 13.50
N ALA A 293 3.26 17.31 13.24
CA ALA A 293 4.08 18.32 13.88
C ALA A 293 3.65 19.74 13.49
N SER A 294 3.23 19.95 12.24
CA SER A 294 2.71 21.23 11.77
C SER A 294 1.36 21.58 12.39
N LEU A 295 0.50 20.60 12.65
CA LEU A 295 -0.74 20.80 13.40
C LEU A 295 -0.46 21.27 14.85
N ALA A 296 0.49 20.62 15.53
CA ALA A 296 0.91 21.03 16.87
C ALA A 296 1.56 22.43 16.88
N LEU A 297 2.34 22.75 15.86
CA LEU A 297 2.90 24.10 15.69
C LEU A 297 1.79 25.12 15.46
N ARG A 298 0.83 24.85 14.59
CA ARG A 298 -0.34 25.71 14.32
C ARG A 298 -1.13 26.00 15.60
N GLU A 299 -1.33 25.00 16.44
CA GLU A 299 -1.99 25.15 17.74
C GLU A 299 -1.22 26.12 18.66
N GLN A 300 0.12 25.97 18.79
CA GLN A 300 0.99 26.85 19.57
C GLN A 300 1.05 28.29 19.04
N LEU A 301 0.77 28.47 17.75
CA LEU A 301 0.68 29.80 17.10
C LEU A 301 -0.73 30.40 17.18
N GLY A 302 -1.72 29.71 17.76
CA GLY A 302 -3.11 30.16 17.77
C GLY A 302 -3.69 30.37 16.36
N GLY A 303 -3.20 29.61 15.38
CA GLY A 303 -3.61 29.69 13.97
C GLY A 303 -2.98 30.85 13.17
N GLN A 304 -2.07 31.63 13.77
CA GLN A 304 -1.44 32.77 13.10
C GLN A 304 -0.26 32.35 12.21
N ALA A 305 -0.56 31.67 11.09
CA ALA A 305 0.45 31.23 10.15
C ALA A 305 1.19 32.40 9.45
N ASP A 306 0.54 33.55 9.29
CA ASP A 306 1.13 34.74 8.65
C ASP A 306 2.33 35.29 9.43
N ALA A 307 2.37 35.08 10.75
CA ALA A 307 3.48 35.48 11.60
C ALA A 307 4.75 34.62 11.40
N VAL A 308 4.68 33.52 10.65
CA VAL A 308 5.80 32.61 10.41
C VAL A 308 6.75 33.20 9.35
N ARG A 309 7.98 33.47 9.74
CA ARG A 309 9.04 34.00 8.85
C ARG A 309 9.84 32.90 8.15
N ALA A 310 10.16 31.83 8.88
CA ALA A 310 10.90 30.68 8.36
C ALA A 310 10.55 29.42 9.15
N VAL A 311 10.57 28.28 8.47
CA VAL A 311 10.37 26.95 9.05
C VAL A 311 11.51 26.03 8.62
N ARG A 312 12.20 25.43 9.57
CA ARG A 312 13.20 24.38 9.35
C ARG A 312 12.60 23.05 9.80
N ILE A 313 12.60 22.08 8.90
CA ILE A 313 12.07 20.73 9.19
C ILE A 313 13.20 19.74 9.11
N HIS A 314 13.61 19.22 10.26
CA HIS A 314 14.65 18.21 10.37
C HIS A 314 14.01 16.82 10.22
N LEU A 315 14.54 16.02 9.29
CA LEU A 315 14.01 14.72 8.87
C LEU A 315 15.14 13.74 8.61
N ASN A 316 14.83 12.46 8.67
CA ASN A 316 15.78 11.43 8.25
C ASN A 316 16.26 11.69 6.81
N PRO A 317 17.56 11.49 6.49
CA PRO A 317 18.10 11.70 5.13
C PRO A 317 17.34 10.95 4.04
N THR A 318 16.83 9.75 4.33
CA THR A 318 16.03 8.96 3.39
C THR A 318 14.73 9.68 3.01
N VAL A 319 14.11 10.40 3.94
CA VAL A 319 12.87 11.18 3.69
C VAL A 319 13.18 12.37 2.78
N VAL A 320 14.22 13.15 3.13
CA VAL A 320 14.60 14.35 2.33
C VAL A 320 15.03 13.96 0.91
N GLY A 321 15.71 12.81 0.76
CA GLY A 321 16.17 12.33 -0.55
C GLY A 321 15.15 11.49 -1.33
N TYR A 322 13.94 11.27 -0.80
CA TYR A 322 12.92 10.49 -1.50
C TYR A 322 12.31 11.30 -2.64
N ALA A 323 12.03 10.64 -3.77
CA ALA A 323 11.56 11.29 -4.99
C ALA A 323 10.31 12.16 -4.74
N GLY A 324 10.37 13.43 -5.13
CA GLY A 324 9.28 14.41 -5.02
C GLY A 324 9.08 15.06 -3.66
N MET A 325 9.81 14.66 -2.63
CA MET A 325 9.63 15.20 -1.28
C MET A 325 10.11 16.66 -1.12
N ASP A 326 11.07 17.10 -1.91
CA ASP A 326 11.67 18.44 -1.89
C ASP A 326 11.09 19.40 -2.93
N LYS A 327 9.99 19.01 -3.62
CA LYS A 327 9.40 19.81 -4.70
C LYS A 327 8.76 21.08 -4.14
N GLU A 328 9.17 22.26 -4.70
CA GLU A 328 8.66 23.59 -4.34
C GLU A 328 7.61 24.13 -5.30
N GLY A 329 7.35 23.43 -6.39
CA GLY A 329 6.43 23.81 -7.48
C GLY A 329 7.12 23.97 -8.82
N PRO A 330 6.41 24.41 -9.88
CA PRO A 330 4.96 24.55 -9.90
C PRO A 330 4.23 23.22 -9.67
N PHE A 331 2.99 23.31 -9.13
CA PHE A 331 2.16 22.14 -8.88
C PHE A 331 1.02 22.11 -9.90
N GLU A 332 0.85 20.96 -10.56
CA GLU A 332 -0.18 20.73 -11.58
C GLU A 332 -0.92 19.41 -11.34
N SER A 333 -0.57 18.71 -10.26
CA SER A 333 -1.13 17.39 -9.94
C SER A 333 -1.18 17.13 -8.44
N VAL A 334 -2.13 16.30 -8.04
CA VAL A 334 -2.23 15.79 -6.66
C VAL A 334 -0.98 15.00 -6.27
N SER A 335 -0.34 14.32 -7.21
CA SER A 335 0.90 13.58 -6.97
C SER A 335 2.05 14.52 -6.55
N GLY A 336 2.15 15.69 -7.19
CA GLY A 336 3.15 16.70 -6.82
C GLY A 336 2.91 17.28 -5.42
N THR A 337 1.67 17.65 -5.09
CA THR A 337 1.34 18.29 -3.81
C THR A 337 1.46 17.35 -2.62
N LEU A 338 0.91 16.12 -2.73
CA LEU A 338 0.94 15.16 -1.62
C LEU A 338 2.34 14.63 -1.29
N MET A 339 3.29 14.71 -2.26
CA MET A 339 4.68 14.33 -2.04
C MET A 339 5.48 15.48 -1.42
N SER A 340 5.25 16.72 -1.81
CA SER A 340 6.01 17.88 -1.34
C SER A 340 5.88 18.11 0.17
N ILE A 341 7.00 18.06 0.89
CA ILE A 341 7.06 18.42 2.32
C ILE A 341 6.60 19.86 2.51
N GLN A 342 7.10 20.79 1.68
CA GLN A 342 6.81 22.21 1.78
C GLN A 342 5.33 22.49 1.57
N PHE A 343 4.72 21.88 0.54
CA PHE A 343 3.28 22.05 0.28
C PHE A 343 2.42 21.49 1.43
N CYS A 344 2.73 20.27 1.89
CA CYS A 344 1.99 19.64 2.98
C CYS A 344 2.06 20.45 4.27
N VAL A 345 3.25 20.97 4.61
CA VAL A 345 3.46 21.78 5.82
C VAL A 345 2.79 23.16 5.69
N ALA A 346 2.95 23.85 4.55
CA ALA A 346 2.30 25.13 4.29
C ALA A 346 0.77 25.01 4.39
N THR A 347 0.20 24.02 3.70
CA THR A 347 -1.23 23.71 3.77
C THR A 347 -1.70 23.47 5.22
N THR A 348 -0.93 22.69 5.98
CA THR A 348 -1.28 22.38 7.36
C THR A 348 -1.24 23.60 8.27
N LEU A 349 -0.24 24.46 8.12
CA LEU A 349 -0.13 25.70 8.92
C LEU A 349 -1.27 26.66 8.63
N LEU A 350 -1.70 26.79 7.37
CA LEU A 350 -2.76 27.70 6.95
C LEU A 350 -4.17 27.15 7.21
N HIS A 351 -4.42 25.91 6.83
CA HIS A 351 -5.76 25.34 6.77
C HIS A 351 -6.05 24.27 7.82
N GLY A 352 -5.05 23.79 8.55
CA GLY A 352 -5.19 22.68 9.47
C GLY A 352 -5.01 21.32 8.79
N ALA A 353 -5.73 20.29 9.25
CA ALA A 353 -5.57 18.94 8.72
C ALA A 353 -5.80 18.88 7.20
N PRO A 354 -4.83 18.37 6.43
CA PRO A 354 -4.98 18.26 4.97
C PRO A 354 -6.16 17.38 4.55
N THR A 355 -6.87 17.83 3.51
CA THR A 355 -7.93 17.09 2.81
C THR A 355 -7.55 16.89 1.35
N ILE A 356 -8.31 16.05 0.61
CA ILE A 356 -8.06 15.89 -0.82
C ILE A 356 -8.32 17.21 -1.57
N ALA A 357 -9.29 18.02 -1.11
CA ALA A 357 -9.56 19.34 -1.68
C ALA A 357 -8.35 20.27 -1.54
N HIS A 358 -7.68 20.27 -0.38
CA HIS A 358 -6.44 21.03 -0.21
C HIS A 358 -5.33 20.54 -1.15
N MET A 359 -5.21 19.21 -1.37
CA MET A 359 -4.19 18.65 -2.28
C MET A 359 -4.45 18.94 -3.75
N THR A 360 -5.66 19.38 -4.11
CA THR A 360 -6.03 19.81 -5.48
C THR A 360 -6.01 21.32 -5.67
N ALA A 361 -5.79 22.11 -4.62
CA ALA A 361 -5.71 23.56 -4.67
C ALA A 361 -4.29 24.02 -5.07
N PHE A 362 -3.93 23.79 -6.33
CA PHE A 362 -2.57 24.02 -6.85
C PHE A 362 -2.16 25.49 -6.90
N ASP A 363 -3.11 26.40 -6.92
CA ASP A 363 -2.97 27.86 -7.07
C ASP A 363 -3.30 28.64 -5.78
N ASP A 364 -3.41 27.95 -4.62
CA ASP A 364 -3.60 28.63 -3.33
C ASP A 364 -2.43 29.59 -3.05
N ALA A 365 -2.71 30.89 -3.20
CA ALA A 365 -1.70 31.94 -3.07
C ALA A 365 -1.06 31.99 -1.67
N GLY A 366 -1.80 31.65 -0.61
CA GLY A 366 -1.30 31.58 0.76
C GLY A 366 -0.30 30.44 0.92
N VAL A 367 -0.66 29.25 0.43
CA VAL A 367 0.20 28.05 0.45
C VAL A 367 1.46 28.31 -0.36
N LEU A 368 1.32 28.77 -1.60
CA LEU A 368 2.46 29.06 -2.49
C LEU A 368 3.37 30.16 -1.90
N GLY A 369 2.82 31.17 -1.23
CA GLY A 369 3.58 32.23 -0.56
C GLY A 369 4.37 31.76 0.67
N LEU A 370 3.94 30.66 1.30
CA LEU A 370 4.61 30.11 2.48
C LEU A 370 5.69 29.07 2.12
N ILE A 371 5.59 28.38 0.99
CA ILE A 371 6.54 27.34 0.55
C ILE A 371 8.00 27.81 0.57
N PRO A 372 8.39 28.99 0.05
CA PRO A 372 9.79 29.43 0.07
C PRO A 372 10.38 29.66 1.46
N ARG A 373 9.52 29.75 2.49
CA ARG A 373 9.92 29.89 3.90
C ARG A 373 10.17 28.55 4.61
N ILE A 374 9.85 27.42 3.93
CA ILE A 374 9.90 26.07 4.52
C ILE A 374 11.09 25.32 3.95
N ARG A 375 12.01 24.87 4.83
CA ARG A 375 13.25 24.24 4.45
C ARG A 375 13.40 22.86 5.07
N PRO A 376 13.30 21.76 4.31
CA PRO A 376 13.67 20.44 4.76
C PRO A 376 15.18 20.34 4.99
N LEU A 377 15.59 19.72 6.11
CA LEU A 377 16.98 19.53 6.50
C LEU A 377 17.19 18.06 6.90
N ALA A 378 18.24 17.45 6.36
CA ALA A 378 18.61 16.08 6.70
C ALA A 378 19.24 16.02 8.11
N ASP A 379 18.71 15.17 8.98
CA ASP A 379 19.23 14.87 10.31
C ASP A 379 19.32 13.34 10.50
N PRO A 380 20.52 12.75 10.43
CA PRO A 380 20.71 11.31 10.56
C PRO A 380 20.40 10.76 11.97
N ALA A 381 20.24 11.62 12.98
CA ALA A 381 19.84 11.19 14.31
C ALA A 381 18.33 10.90 14.43
N LEU A 382 17.52 11.32 13.44
CA LEU A 382 16.08 11.08 13.44
C LEU A 382 15.73 9.76 12.78
N GLY A 383 14.76 9.04 13.38
CA GLY A 383 14.14 7.88 12.77
C GLY A 383 13.30 8.24 11.54
N LEU A 384 12.96 7.25 10.71
CA LEU A 384 12.25 7.45 9.44
C LEU A 384 10.92 8.19 9.59
N LEU A 385 10.19 7.93 10.67
CA LEU A 385 8.89 8.55 10.97
C LEU A 385 8.98 9.66 12.03
N SER A 386 10.17 10.15 12.34
CA SER A 386 10.39 11.23 13.30
C SER A 386 10.67 12.54 12.60
N CYS A 387 10.30 13.67 13.21
CA CYS A 387 10.69 14.98 12.72
C CYS A 387 10.82 15.99 13.85
N ARG A 388 11.58 17.07 13.58
CA ARG A 388 11.67 18.25 14.41
C ARG A 388 11.43 19.49 13.54
N ILE A 389 10.46 20.32 13.94
CA ILE A 389 10.15 21.59 13.28
C ILE A 389 10.63 22.74 14.17
N GLU A 390 11.33 23.70 13.59
CA GLU A 390 11.71 24.97 14.20
C GLU A 390 11.11 26.10 13.36
N ALA A 391 10.28 26.96 13.98
CA ALA A 391 9.65 28.08 13.32
C ALA A 391 10.09 29.41 13.92
N ASP A 392 10.66 30.29 13.09
CA ASP A 392 10.92 31.68 13.44
C ASP A 392 9.62 32.47 13.27
N VAL A 393 9.16 33.15 14.32
CA VAL A 393 7.84 33.79 14.37
C VAL A 393 7.99 35.26 14.74
N ASP A 394 7.23 36.14 14.11
CA ASP A 394 7.25 37.57 14.41
C ASP A 394 6.92 37.83 15.88
N GLY A 395 7.68 38.73 16.50
CA GLY A 395 7.53 39.08 17.90
C GLY A 395 8.11 38.10 18.91
N ARG A 396 8.73 36.97 18.45
CA ARG A 396 9.41 35.99 19.29
C ARG A 396 10.93 36.03 19.06
N ALA A 397 11.70 36.07 20.15
CA ALA A 397 13.18 36.06 20.06
C ALA A 397 13.72 34.67 19.74
N GLU A 398 13.08 33.63 20.29
CA GLU A 398 13.45 32.24 20.10
C GLU A 398 12.46 31.51 19.15
N PRO A 399 12.95 30.57 18.36
CA PRO A 399 12.06 29.78 17.49
C PRO A 399 11.11 28.93 18.32
N VAL A 400 9.91 28.71 17.78
CA VAL A 400 8.96 27.71 18.30
C VAL A 400 9.40 26.35 17.81
N VAL A 401 9.60 25.41 18.73
CA VAL A 401 10.12 24.06 18.41
C VAL A 401 9.03 23.02 18.69
N VAL A 402 8.76 22.18 17.71
CA VAL A 402 7.94 20.97 17.86
C VAL A 402 8.77 19.77 17.46
N GLN A 403 8.88 18.80 18.35
CA GLN A 403 9.61 17.57 18.09
C GLN A 403 8.70 16.36 18.28
N MET A 404 8.72 15.46 17.30
CA MET A 404 7.99 14.20 17.33
C MET A 404 8.94 13.03 17.10
N HIS A 405 9.09 12.20 18.11
CA HIS A 405 9.74 10.90 18.02
C HIS A 405 8.64 9.86 17.84
N THR A 406 8.44 9.43 16.60
CA THR A 406 7.40 8.47 16.26
C THR A 406 8.00 7.26 15.57
N ASP A 407 7.36 6.14 15.74
CA ASP A 407 7.61 4.91 15.01
C ASP A 407 6.30 4.37 14.40
N HIS A 408 6.33 3.17 13.88
CA HIS A 408 5.16 2.56 13.26
C HIS A 408 3.99 2.37 14.23
N THR A 409 4.21 2.30 15.55
CA THR A 409 3.15 2.05 16.54
C THR A 409 2.17 3.23 16.62
N GLU A 410 2.63 4.46 16.42
CA GLU A 410 1.80 5.67 16.42
C GLU A 410 0.75 5.70 15.31
N TYR A 411 0.97 4.95 14.24
CA TYR A 411 0.08 4.82 13.10
C TYR A 411 -0.55 3.43 12.99
N SER A 412 -0.38 2.60 14.01
CA SER A 412 -0.92 1.24 14.07
C SER A 412 -2.27 1.24 14.79
N TYR A 413 -3.28 1.83 14.15
CA TYR A 413 -4.63 1.88 14.71
C TYR A 413 -5.25 0.48 14.81
N ASP A 414 -6.07 0.28 15.84
CA ASP A 414 -7.00 -0.83 15.93
C ASP A 414 -8.23 -0.61 15.02
N ARG A 415 -9.16 -1.55 15.01
CA ARG A 415 -10.37 -1.43 14.17
C ARG A 415 -11.23 -0.21 14.53
N ALA A 416 -11.31 0.17 15.80
CA ALA A 416 -12.08 1.35 16.22
C ALA A 416 -11.43 2.65 15.73
N GLY A 417 -10.10 2.74 15.83
CA GLY A 417 -9.33 3.85 15.28
C GLY A 417 -9.43 3.95 13.75
N VAL A 418 -9.39 2.80 13.06
CA VAL A 418 -9.59 2.75 11.59
C VAL A 418 -11.02 3.15 11.23
N SER A 419 -12.04 2.68 11.96
CA SER A 419 -13.43 3.09 11.74
C SER A 419 -13.61 4.61 11.87
N ALA A 420 -13.08 5.20 12.93
CA ALA A 420 -13.11 6.65 13.11
C ALA A 420 -12.39 7.41 11.97
N LEU A 421 -11.26 6.85 11.49
CA LEU A 421 -10.51 7.42 10.38
C LEU A 421 -11.34 7.44 9.08
N VAL A 422 -11.88 6.28 8.67
CA VAL A 422 -12.59 6.17 7.39
C VAL A 422 -13.93 6.91 7.42
N ARG A 423 -14.61 7.01 8.55
CA ARG A 423 -15.84 7.80 8.69
C ARG A 423 -15.57 9.30 8.52
N ARG A 424 -14.47 9.84 9.04
CA ARG A 424 -14.06 11.23 8.77
C ARG A 424 -13.83 11.49 7.27
N ILE A 425 -13.28 10.50 6.57
CA ILE A 425 -13.14 10.58 5.11
C ILE A 425 -14.51 10.61 4.43
N GLY A 426 -15.47 9.84 4.94
CA GLY A 426 -16.85 9.87 4.46
C GLY A 426 -17.51 11.25 4.64
N GLU A 427 -17.32 11.87 5.80
CA GLU A 427 -17.78 13.25 6.06
C GLU A 427 -17.16 14.25 5.08
N GLU A 428 -15.84 14.10 4.79
CA GLU A 428 -15.13 14.94 3.82
C GLU A 428 -15.68 14.78 2.39
N THR A 429 -16.04 13.56 1.99
CA THR A 429 -16.33 13.19 0.59
C THR A 429 -17.81 13.01 0.31
N GLY A 430 -18.68 13.19 1.33
CA GLY A 430 -20.13 13.05 1.19
C GLY A 430 -20.62 11.61 1.05
N VAL A 431 -19.81 10.62 1.41
CA VAL A 431 -20.22 9.21 1.40
C VAL A 431 -21.19 8.94 2.56
N ALA A 432 -22.32 8.31 2.25
CA ALA A 432 -23.36 8.02 3.25
C ALA A 432 -22.80 7.16 4.40
N PRO A 433 -23.12 7.45 5.67
CA PRO A 433 -22.68 6.66 6.82
C PRO A 433 -23.00 5.17 6.71
N SER A 434 -24.14 4.82 6.09
CA SER A 434 -24.56 3.43 5.86
C SER A 434 -23.57 2.63 5.01
N ALA A 435 -22.82 3.28 4.10
CA ALA A 435 -21.78 2.61 3.34
C ALA A 435 -20.67 2.09 4.27
N TYR A 436 -20.28 2.88 5.26
CA TYR A 436 -19.29 2.45 6.26
C TYR A 436 -19.85 1.40 7.21
N ASP A 437 -21.14 1.44 7.56
CA ASP A 437 -21.77 0.38 8.36
C ASP A 437 -21.69 -0.98 7.64
N HIS A 438 -21.90 -1.00 6.33
CA HIS A 438 -21.76 -2.21 5.51
C HIS A 438 -20.32 -2.76 5.51
N ILE A 439 -19.30 -1.93 5.29
CA ILE A 439 -17.93 -2.43 5.29
C ILE A 439 -17.42 -2.81 6.68
N GLU A 440 -17.87 -2.16 7.73
CA GLU A 440 -17.60 -2.56 9.13
C GLU A 440 -18.20 -3.93 9.44
N LYS A 441 -19.47 -4.14 9.06
CA LYS A 441 -20.15 -5.43 9.17
C LYS A 441 -19.40 -6.51 8.42
N PHE A 442 -19.01 -6.25 7.17
CA PHE A 442 -18.22 -7.18 6.36
C PHE A 442 -16.89 -7.54 7.05
N ALA A 443 -16.09 -6.54 7.42
CA ALA A 443 -14.78 -6.77 8.04
C ALA A 443 -14.89 -7.53 9.38
N GLN A 444 -15.93 -7.27 10.17
CA GLN A 444 -16.17 -7.96 11.44
C GLN A 444 -16.63 -9.40 11.25
N ALA A 445 -17.48 -9.66 10.24
CA ALA A 445 -18.05 -10.97 10.00
C ALA A 445 -17.08 -11.97 9.35
N LEU A 446 -15.95 -11.53 8.79
CA LEU A 446 -14.94 -12.42 8.22
C LEU A 446 -14.46 -13.44 9.29
N PRO A 447 -14.41 -14.73 8.97
CA PRO A 447 -14.41 -15.36 7.64
C PRO A 447 -15.80 -15.73 7.10
N HIS A 448 -16.88 -15.40 7.74
CA HIS A 448 -18.26 -15.77 7.35
C HIS A 448 -19.06 -14.56 6.83
N ALA A 449 -18.35 -13.60 6.25
CA ALA A 449 -18.94 -12.38 5.71
C ALA A 449 -19.71 -12.62 4.42
N ASP A 450 -20.68 -11.76 4.14
CA ASP A 450 -21.36 -11.70 2.85
C ASP A 450 -20.72 -10.56 2.00
N LEU A 451 -20.18 -10.91 0.84
CA LEU A 451 -19.62 -9.92 -0.08
C LEU A 451 -20.66 -8.92 -0.59
N GLY A 452 -21.95 -9.27 -0.51
CA GLY A 452 -23.06 -8.38 -0.78
C GLY A 452 -23.00 -7.08 0.04
N ASP A 453 -22.48 -7.12 1.27
CA ASP A 453 -22.28 -5.92 2.08
C ASP A 453 -21.27 -4.95 1.42
N VAL A 454 -20.18 -5.45 0.84
CA VAL A 454 -19.22 -4.60 0.09
C VAL A 454 -19.89 -4.01 -1.14
N LEU A 455 -20.59 -4.81 -1.94
CA LEU A 455 -21.27 -4.34 -3.15
C LEU A 455 -22.36 -3.31 -2.81
N ALA A 456 -23.11 -3.50 -1.72
CA ALA A 456 -24.09 -2.53 -1.23
C ALA A 456 -23.44 -1.21 -0.81
N ALA A 457 -22.30 -1.25 -0.10
CA ALA A 457 -21.56 -0.07 0.27
C ALA A 457 -21.17 0.77 -0.97
N PHE A 458 -20.57 0.12 -1.98
CA PHE A 458 -20.17 0.81 -3.20
C PHE A 458 -21.36 1.23 -4.06
N GLY A 459 -22.50 0.55 -3.99
CA GLY A 459 -23.75 0.96 -4.64
C GLY A 459 -24.19 2.38 -4.24
N THR A 460 -23.86 2.84 -3.03
CA THR A 460 -24.24 4.18 -2.56
C THR A 460 -23.52 5.31 -3.30
N ILE A 461 -22.29 5.08 -3.78
CA ILE A 461 -21.52 6.08 -4.52
C ILE A 461 -21.80 6.05 -6.04
N GLN A 462 -22.35 4.96 -6.55
CA GLN A 462 -22.73 4.80 -7.97
C GLN A 462 -24.00 5.60 -8.31
N THR A 463 -24.94 5.70 -7.36
CA THR A 463 -26.21 6.41 -7.54
C THR A 463 -26.11 7.92 -7.38
N ALA A 464 -24.98 8.43 -6.90
CA ALA A 464 -24.74 9.85 -6.67
C ALA A 464 -24.13 10.59 -7.88
N ARG A 465 -24.00 9.92 -9.03
CA ARG A 465 -23.44 10.49 -10.28
C ARG A 465 -24.49 11.06 -11.21
#